data_10a6f6cd2d5dfbb76bae6c732a63c034
#
_entry.id   10a6f6cd2d5dfbb76bae6c732a63c034
#
_cell.length_a   1.000
_cell.length_b   1.000
_cell.length_c   1.000
_cell.angle_alpha   90.00
_cell.angle_beta   90.00
_cell.angle_gamma   90.00
#
_symmetry.space_group_name_H-M   'P 1'
#
loop_
_entity.id
_entity.type
_entity.pdbx_description
1 polymer ?
#
loop_
_entity_poly.entity_id
_entity_poly.type
_entity_poly.pdbx_seq_one_letter_code
_entity_poly.pdbx_strand_id
1 'polypeptide(L)' 'MKKEIASIEDLGSEYEKHAQLQQYFIDKCRAQIKKAKQLGDTDAVKELKSDLNKFYEIKKELEETALQLKNYYKNKGEN' A
#
# COMPACT_ATOMS: atom_id res chain seq x y z
N MET A 1 -9.60 -6.57 -28.47
CA MET A 1 -9.31 -6.57 -27.87
C MET A 1 -8.68 -6.93 -27.24
N LYS A 2 -8.24 -7.09 -27.04
CA LYS A 2 -7.80 -7.52 -26.36
C LYS A 2 -7.19 -7.13 -25.54
N LYS A 3 -6.95 -7.00 -25.05
CA LYS A 3 -6.38 -6.73 -24.24
C LYS A 3 -6.38 -7.16 -23.21
N GLU A 4 -6.72 -7.39 -23.22
CA GLU A 4 -6.97 -7.81 -22.16
C GLU A 4 -6.07 -8.46 -21.42
N ILE A 5 -5.17 -8.91 -21.77
CA ILE A 5 -4.25 -9.64 -20.96
C ILE A 5 -3.23 -8.70 -20.43
N ALA A 6 -3.33 -8.42 -19.14
CA ALA A 6 -2.31 -7.64 -18.49
C ALA A 6 -1.04 -8.46 -18.42
N SER A 7 0.08 -7.86 -18.74
CA SER A 7 1.36 -8.51 -18.57
C SER A 7 1.68 -8.57 -17.08
N ILE A 8 2.66 -9.38 -16.71
CA ILE A 8 3.11 -9.45 -15.31
C ILE A 8 3.63 -8.08 -14.89
N GLU A 9 4.30 -7.38 -15.79
CA GLU A 9 4.79 -6.05 -15.53
C GLU A 9 3.65 -5.07 -15.24
N ASP A 10 2.59 -5.14 -16.03
CA ASP A 10 1.43 -4.30 -15.80
C ASP A 10 0.77 -4.63 -14.48
N LEU A 11 0.73 -5.90 -14.11
CA LEU A 11 0.17 -6.31 -12.84
C LEU A 11 1.00 -5.73 -11.69
N GLY A 12 2.33 -5.75 -11.82
CA GLY A 12 3.19 -5.14 -10.82
C GLY A 12 2.91 -3.66 -10.65
N SER A 13 2.66 -2.95 -11.75
CA SER A 13 2.31 -1.54 -11.70
C SER A 13 1.00 -1.31 -10.96
N GLU A 14 0.03 -2.21 -11.14
CA GLU A 14 -1.22 -2.11 -10.42
C GLU A 14 -1.01 -2.24 -8.92
N TYR A 15 -0.17 -3.17 -8.49
CA TYR A 15 0.14 -3.30 -7.08
C TYR A 15 0.82 -2.06 -6.53
N GLU A 16 1.68 -1.43 -7.34
CA GLU A 16 2.31 -0.18 -6.92
C GLU A 16 1.29 0.93 -6.73
N LYS A 17 0.31 1.01 -7.61
CA LYS A 17 -0.75 2.00 -7.47
C LYS A 17 -1.54 1.78 -6.19
N HIS A 18 -1.82 0.52 -5.88
CA HIS A 18 -2.53 0.19 -4.65
C HIS A 18 -1.70 0.56 -3.42
N ALA A 19 -0.38 0.36 -3.49
CA ALA A 19 0.50 0.75 -2.41
C ALA A 19 0.48 2.26 -2.20
N GLN A 20 0.45 3.03 -3.30
CA GLN A 20 0.37 4.48 -3.22
C GLN A 20 -0.96 4.93 -2.59
N LEU A 21 -2.03 4.22 -2.89
CA LEU A 21 -3.32 4.51 -2.27
C LEU A 21 -3.26 4.27 -0.77
N GLN A 22 -2.58 3.20 -0.35
CA GLN A 22 -2.40 2.95 1.08
C GLN A 22 -1.62 4.08 1.74
N GLN A 23 -0.64 4.64 1.03
CA GLN A 23 0.11 5.78 1.57
C GLN A 23 -0.82 6.97 1.83
N TYR A 24 -1.78 7.21 0.95
CA TYR A 24 -2.77 8.25 1.15
C TYR A 24 -3.56 7.99 2.43
N PHE A 25 -4.01 6.76 2.64
CA PHE A 25 -4.76 6.41 3.86
C PHE A 25 -3.88 6.54 5.10
N ILE A 26 -2.61 6.17 4.99
CA ILE A 26 -1.64 6.33 6.08
C ILE A 26 -1.53 7.79 6.48
N ASP A 27 -1.38 8.67 5.50
CA ASP A 27 -1.23 10.09 5.76
C ASP A 27 -2.48 10.66 6.43
N LYS A 28 -3.67 10.27 5.95
CA LYS A 28 -4.91 10.71 6.56
C LYS A 28 -5.04 10.20 7.98
N CYS A 29 -4.69 8.94 8.20
CA CYS A 29 -4.78 8.35 9.53
C CYS A 29 -3.85 9.06 10.51
N ARG A 30 -2.64 9.39 10.08
CA ARG A 30 -1.68 10.11 10.91
C ARG A 30 -2.20 11.50 11.28
N ALA A 31 -2.83 12.17 10.33
CA ALA A 31 -3.43 13.48 10.62
C ALA A 31 -4.54 13.38 11.64
N GLN A 32 -5.36 12.33 11.53
CA GLN A 32 -6.43 12.09 12.48
C GLN A 32 -5.89 11.77 13.88
N ILE A 33 -4.82 11.00 13.94
CA ILE A 33 -4.17 10.70 15.22
C ILE A 33 -3.70 12.00 15.89
N LYS A 34 -3.08 12.85 15.12
CA LYS A 34 -2.60 14.14 15.65
C LYS A 34 -3.76 14.94 16.22
N LYS A 35 -4.87 14.99 15.50
CA LYS A 35 -6.03 15.72 15.96
C LYS A 35 -6.63 15.09 17.22
N ALA A 36 -6.72 13.76 17.25
CA ALA A 36 -7.26 13.07 18.42
C ALA A 36 -6.39 13.31 19.64
N LYS A 37 -5.07 13.35 19.48
CA LYS A 37 -4.16 13.66 20.57
C LYS A 37 -4.41 15.07 21.11
N GLN A 38 -4.62 16.02 20.22
CA GLN A 38 -4.89 17.40 20.62
C GLN A 38 -6.18 17.49 21.42
N LEU A 39 -7.15 16.65 21.10
CA LEU A 39 -8.42 16.64 21.81
C LEU A 39 -8.40 15.78 23.07
N GLY A 40 -7.30 15.07 23.32
CA GLY A 40 -7.20 14.19 24.47
C GLY A 40 -8.01 12.92 24.36
N ASP A 41 -8.37 12.52 23.14
CA ASP A 41 -9.19 11.33 22.92
C ASP A 41 -8.30 10.10 22.79
N THR A 42 -7.96 9.50 23.94
CA THR A 42 -7.02 8.39 23.97
C THR A 42 -7.55 7.14 23.30
N ASP A 43 -8.86 6.89 23.39
CA ASP A 43 -9.46 5.72 22.75
C ASP A 43 -9.37 5.84 21.23
N ALA A 44 -9.67 7.02 20.71
CA ALA A 44 -9.54 7.25 19.27
C ALA A 44 -8.11 7.07 18.81
N VAL A 45 -7.15 7.56 19.60
CA VAL A 45 -5.73 7.40 19.25
C VAL A 45 -5.37 5.93 19.17
N LYS A 46 -5.82 5.11 20.10
CA LYS A 46 -5.53 3.68 20.08
C LYS A 46 -6.09 3.00 18.83
N GLU A 47 -7.35 3.30 18.52
CA GLU A 47 -7.98 2.70 17.35
C GLU A 47 -7.30 3.13 16.06
N LEU A 48 -6.98 4.41 15.96
CA LEU A 48 -6.32 4.94 14.77
C LEU A 48 -4.92 4.36 14.59
N LYS A 49 -4.19 4.15 15.68
CA LYS A 49 -2.88 3.53 15.60
C LYS A 49 -2.97 2.09 15.14
N SER A 50 -3.99 1.37 15.58
CA SER A 50 -4.21 0.01 15.12
C SER A 50 -4.50 -0.02 13.62
N ASP A 51 -5.35 0.89 13.15
CA ASP A 51 -5.65 1.01 11.74
C ASP A 51 -4.40 1.40 10.95
N LEU A 52 -3.60 2.30 11.49
CA LEU A 52 -2.37 2.74 10.85
C LEU A 52 -1.42 1.56 10.62
N ASN A 53 -1.27 0.71 11.63
CA ASN A 53 -0.42 -0.47 11.50
C ASN A 53 -0.91 -1.39 10.39
N LYS A 54 -2.22 -1.57 10.27
CA LYS A 54 -2.81 -2.39 9.20
C LYS A 54 -2.50 -1.80 7.83
N PHE A 55 -2.61 -0.49 7.68
CA PHE A 55 -2.30 0.16 6.42
C PHE A 55 -0.84 -0.02 6.05
N TYR A 56 0.06 0.10 7.03
CA TYR A 56 1.49 -0.12 6.77
C TYR A 56 1.76 -1.55 6.32
N GLU A 57 1.11 -2.53 6.96
CA GLU A 57 1.30 -3.92 6.57
C GLU A 57 0.80 -4.17 5.16
N ILE A 58 -0.37 -3.64 4.83
CA ILE A 58 -0.93 -3.80 3.49
C ILE A 58 -0.01 -3.15 2.47
N LYS A 59 0.46 -1.95 2.75
CA LYS A 59 1.35 -1.24 1.84
C LYS A 59 2.63 -2.04 1.61
N LYS A 60 3.21 -2.57 2.68
CA LYS A 60 4.43 -3.35 2.58
C LYS A 60 4.22 -4.59 1.73
N GLU A 61 3.13 -5.31 1.95
CA GLU A 61 2.82 -6.50 1.18
C GLU A 61 2.63 -6.18 -0.30
N LEU A 62 1.94 -5.08 -0.58
CA LEU A 62 1.70 -4.68 -1.96
C LEU A 62 3.01 -4.32 -2.65
N GLU A 63 3.89 -3.61 -1.95
CA GLU A 63 5.17 -3.22 -2.51
C GLU A 63 6.06 -4.43 -2.75
N GLU A 64 6.06 -5.38 -1.82
CA GLU A 64 6.85 -6.60 -1.99
C GLU A 64 6.33 -7.44 -3.15
N THR A 65 5.02 -7.54 -3.29
CA THR A 65 4.44 -8.28 -4.40
C THR A 65 4.77 -7.61 -5.73
N ALA A 66 4.67 -6.28 -5.79
CA ALA A 66 5.00 -5.54 -6.99
C ALA A 66 6.46 -5.79 -7.39
N LEU A 67 7.34 -5.75 -6.40
CA LEU A 67 8.76 -5.96 -6.66
C LEU A 67 9.03 -7.38 -7.15
N GLN A 68 8.38 -8.37 -6.53
CA GLN A 68 8.55 -9.75 -6.96
C GLN A 68 8.08 -9.97 -8.40
N LEU A 69 6.95 -9.38 -8.75
CA LEU A 69 6.43 -9.51 -10.10
C LEU A 69 7.34 -8.87 -11.12
N LYS A 70 7.87 -7.70 -10.80
CA LYS A 70 8.78 -7.01 -11.71
C LYS A 70 10.08 -7.78 -11.86
N ASN A 71 10.62 -8.31 -10.78
CA ASN A 71 11.87 -9.07 -10.84
C ASN A 71 11.69 -10.36 -11.60
N TYR A 72 10.56 -11.04 -11.39
CA TYR A 72 10.26 -12.26 -12.13
C TYR A 72 10.24 -12.01 -13.62
N TYR A 73 9.53 -10.96 -14.02
CA TYR A 73 9.39 -10.63 -15.43
C TYR A 73 10.75 -10.26 -16.03
N LYS A 74 11.50 -9.46 -15.29
CA LYS A 74 12.82 -9.02 -15.76
C LYS A 74 13.75 -10.19 -15.93
N ASN A 75 13.78 -11.10 -14.96
CA ASN A 75 14.66 -12.26 -15.04
C ASN A 75 14.32 -13.14 -16.24
N LYS A 76 13.04 -13.34 -16.50
CA LYS A 76 12.64 -14.13 -17.66
C LYS A 76 13.04 -13.42 -18.94
N GLY A 77 12.95 -12.11 -18.97
CA GLY A 77 13.31 -11.36 -20.15
C GLY A 77 14.78 -11.40 -20.45
N GLU A 78 15.60 -11.59 -19.45
CA GLU A 78 17.03 -11.65 -19.64
C GLU A 78 17.51 -12.99 -20.17
N ASN A 79 16.73 -14.02 -20.02
CA ASN A 79 17.08 -15.33 -20.51
C ASN A 79 16.69 -15.48 -21.97
#